data_a791b0188d42bed0374bfa9304172a71
#
_entry.id   a791b0188d42bed0374bfa9304172a71
#
_cell.length_a   1.000
_cell.length_b   1.000
_cell.length_c   1.000
_cell.angle_alpha   90.00
_cell.angle_beta   90.00
_cell.angle_gamma   90.00
#
_symmetry.space_group_name_H-M   'P 1'
#
loop_
_entity.id
_entity.type
_entity.pdbx_description
1 polymer ?
#
loop_
_entity_poly.entity_id
_entity_poly.type
_entity_poly.pdbx_seq_one_letter_code
_entity_poly.pdbx_strand_id
1 'polypeptide(L)'
;MKKRQLAILGSTGSIGTQALEVVSEHSDLFEVYALTANNQVDLLINQARKYMPEVVVIANERKYPELKEALEDLPIKVWAGADAIAQMEQSEPIDMVLTAMVGYSGLRPTISAIKAGKAIALANKETLVVAGELIMKLAAEHKVPILPVDSEHSAIFQCLTGAYDNPIEKILLTASGGPFRQKTLEELATVTKAQALRHPNWTMGAKITIDSASMMNKGFEMIEAKWLFDVTPDQVQVVVHPQSVIHSMVQFEDGAVIAQLGIPDMKLPIAYAFSFPTRMRSMAPRLDFNQYSTLTFEEPDMERFRNLAFAFEAARQGGNIPCILNAANEVVVAAFLQDRIGFLQMSDVIEQTMRKASFIVNPSYEDYVATDTEARRLAAELF
;
A
#
# COMPACT_ATOMS: atom_id res chain seq x y z
N MET A 1 -19.01 -1.65 -24.98
CA MET A 1 -17.63 -2.14 -24.79
C MET A 1 -17.67 -3.31 -23.81
N LYS A 2 -16.73 -4.27 -23.91
CA LYS A 2 -16.59 -5.31 -22.87
C LYS A 2 -16.20 -4.63 -21.57
N LYS A 3 -16.88 -4.93 -20.46
CA LYS A 3 -16.51 -4.42 -19.13
C LYS A 3 -15.19 -5.06 -18.70
N ARG A 4 -14.34 -4.27 -18.01
CA ARG A 4 -13.12 -4.77 -17.39
C ARG A 4 -13.49 -5.63 -16.18
N GLN A 5 -12.99 -6.85 -16.15
CA GLN A 5 -13.21 -7.81 -15.07
C GLN A 5 -12.20 -7.60 -13.95
N LEU A 6 -12.65 -7.28 -12.76
CA LEU A 6 -11.82 -6.95 -11.62
C LEU A 6 -11.84 -8.04 -10.55
N ALA A 7 -10.67 -8.42 -10.06
CA ALA A 7 -10.53 -9.13 -8.79
C ALA A 7 -10.07 -8.13 -7.70
N ILE A 8 -10.77 -8.09 -6.57
CA ILE A 8 -10.47 -7.17 -5.48
C ILE A 8 -10.01 -7.97 -4.26
N LEU A 9 -8.70 -7.94 -4.00
CA LEU A 9 -8.09 -8.60 -2.86
C LEU A 9 -8.17 -7.69 -1.64
N GLY A 10 -8.83 -8.16 -0.58
CA GLY A 10 -9.10 -7.34 0.61
C GLY A 10 -10.27 -6.37 0.42
N SER A 11 -11.35 -6.83 -0.22
CA SER A 11 -12.54 -6.02 -0.55
C SER A 11 -13.24 -5.39 0.65
N THR A 12 -13.07 -5.95 1.82
CA THR A 12 -13.66 -5.45 3.08
C THR A 12 -12.78 -4.42 3.81
N GLY A 13 -11.57 -4.15 3.31
CA GLY A 13 -10.68 -3.10 3.83
C GLY A 13 -11.05 -1.71 3.31
N SER A 14 -10.36 -0.68 3.83
CA SER A 14 -10.62 0.73 3.45
C SER A 14 -10.48 0.97 1.94
N ILE A 15 -9.45 0.43 1.30
CA ILE A 15 -9.25 0.58 -0.16
C ILE A 15 -10.27 -0.27 -0.93
N GLY A 16 -10.50 -1.51 -0.51
CA GLY A 16 -11.44 -2.41 -1.18
C GLY A 16 -12.87 -1.89 -1.20
N THR A 17 -13.36 -1.30 -0.10
CA THR A 17 -14.69 -0.70 -0.04
C THR A 17 -14.81 0.51 -0.96
N GLN A 18 -13.81 1.39 -0.99
CA GLN A 18 -13.78 2.54 -1.90
C GLN A 18 -13.64 2.12 -3.37
N ALA A 19 -12.91 1.04 -3.65
CA ALA A 19 -12.85 0.45 -4.99
C ALA A 19 -14.23 -0.03 -5.47
N LEU A 20 -14.98 -0.67 -4.59
CA LEU A 20 -16.35 -1.10 -4.89
C LEU A 20 -17.32 0.09 -5.09
N GLU A 21 -17.10 1.22 -4.42
CA GLU A 21 -17.84 2.45 -4.69
C GLU A 21 -17.51 2.98 -6.11
N VAL A 22 -16.22 3.01 -6.50
CA VAL A 22 -15.81 3.39 -7.87
C VAL A 22 -16.44 2.47 -8.90
N VAL A 23 -16.47 1.15 -8.66
CA VAL A 23 -17.17 0.19 -9.54
C VAL A 23 -18.65 0.49 -9.63
N SER A 24 -19.30 0.85 -8.52
CA SER A 24 -20.74 1.22 -8.51
C SER A 24 -21.02 2.49 -9.31
N GLU A 25 -20.14 3.49 -9.23
CA GLU A 25 -20.24 4.74 -10.00
C GLU A 25 -20.06 4.51 -11.52
N HIS A 26 -19.33 3.45 -11.91
CA HIS A 26 -18.95 3.13 -13.29
C HIS A 26 -19.28 1.68 -13.67
N SER A 27 -20.48 1.24 -13.31
CA SER A 27 -20.95 -0.14 -13.57
C SER A 27 -21.10 -0.47 -15.06
N ASP A 28 -21.05 0.52 -15.94
CA ASP A 28 -20.97 0.37 -17.41
C ASP A 28 -19.56 -0.02 -17.90
N LEU A 29 -18.49 0.30 -17.13
CA LEU A 29 -17.10 0.06 -17.48
C LEU A 29 -16.49 -1.14 -16.75
N PHE A 30 -16.93 -1.42 -15.53
CA PHE A 30 -16.34 -2.43 -14.64
C PHE A 30 -17.33 -3.48 -14.20
N GLU A 31 -16.82 -4.67 -13.95
CA GLU A 31 -17.53 -5.78 -13.36
C GLU A 31 -16.63 -6.48 -12.34
N VAL A 32 -17.19 -6.87 -11.20
CA VAL A 32 -16.46 -7.58 -10.15
C VAL A 32 -16.49 -9.07 -10.45
N TYR A 33 -15.35 -9.64 -10.82
CA TYR A 33 -15.22 -11.09 -11.02
C TYR A 33 -15.00 -11.82 -9.69
N ALA A 34 -14.15 -11.25 -8.80
CA ALA A 34 -13.83 -11.90 -7.54
C ALA A 34 -13.65 -10.91 -6.39
N LEU A 35 -14.05 -11.34 -5.20
CA LEU A 35 -13.85 -10.62 -3.94
C LEU A 35 -13.14 -11.51 -2.93
N THR A 36 -12.19 -10.94 -2.18
CA THR A 36 -11.55 -11.66 -1.07
C THR A 36 -11.59 -10.87 0.23
N ALA A 37 -11.68 -11.56 1.35
CA ALA A 37 -11.54 -10.99 2.69
C ALA A 37 -10.79 -11.96 3.61
N ASN A 38 -10.31 -11.48 4.76
CA ASN A 38 -9.68 -12.34 5.76
C ASN A 38 -10.71 -12.81 6.81
N ASN A 39 -11.25 -11.90 7.61
CA ASN A 39 -12.10 -12.22 8.76
C ASN A 39 -13.50 -11.62 8.69
N GLN A 40 -13.71 -10.57 7.91
CA GLN A 40 -14.98 -9.82 7.86
C GLN A 40 -15.99 -10.52 6.94
N VAL A 41 -16.54 -11.65 7.41
CA VAL A 41 -17.44 -12.50 6.63
C VAL A 41 -18.76 -11.80 6.32
N ASP A 42 -19.38 -11.10 7.30
CA ASP A 42 -20.65 -10.41 7.10
C ASP A 42 -20.59 -9.34 6.01
N LEU A 43 -19.50 -8.55 6.02
CA LEU A 43 -19.31 -7.53 4.99
C LEU A 43 -19.04 -8.16 3.62
N LEU A 44 -18.27 -9.26 3.57
CA LEU A 44 -18.03 -9.99 2.33
C LEU A 44 -19.31 -10.58 1.76
N ILE A 45 -20.20 -11.13 2.60
CA ILE A 45 -21.52 -11.62 2.19
C ILE A 45 -22.35 -10.48 1.56
N ASN A 46 -22.41 -9.32 2.24
CA ASN A 46 -23.15 -8.17 1.73
C ASN A 46 -22.59 -7.67 0.39
N GLN A 47 -21.25 -7.64 0.24
CA GLN A 47 -20.60 -7.30 -1.01
C GLN A 47 -20.89 -8.34 -2.10
N ALA A 48 -20.82 -9.63 -1.79
CA ALA A 48 -21.11 -10.70 -2.73
C ALA A 48 -22.55 -10.63 -3.25
N ARG A 49 -23.52 -10.43 -2.37
CA ARG A 49 -24.95 -10.27 -2.75
C ARG A 49 -25.18 -9.02 -3.60
N LYS A 50 -24.45 -7.93 -3.35
CA LYS A 50 -24.60 -6.68 -4.10
C LYS A 50 -23.95 -6.71 -5.48
N TYR A 51 -22.71 -7.24 -5.56
CA TYR A 51 -21.90 -7.17 -6.76
C TYR A 51 -21.94 -8.45 -7.59
N MET A 52 -22.49 -9.53 -7.06
CA MET A 52 -22.70 -10.82 -7.74
C MET A 52 -21.43 -11.34 -8.45
N PRO A 53 -20.26 -11.42 -7.75
CA PRO A 53 -19.04 -11.92 -8.35
C PRO A 53 -19.15 -13.41 -8.71
N GLU A 54 -18.34 -13.86 -9.64
CA GLU A 54 -18.22 -15.30 -9.97
C GLU A 54 -17.61 -16.11 -8.80
N VAL A 55 -16.67 -15.48 -8.04
CA VAL A 55 -15.94 -16.15 -6.95
C VAL A 55 -15.82 -15.23 -5.74
N VAL A 56 -15.98 -15.79 -4.56
CA VAL A 56 -15.57 -15.16 -3.28
C VAL A 56 -14.60 -16.07 -2.54
N VAL A 57 -13.59 -15.47 -1.90
CA VAL A 57 -12.60 -16.22 -1.12
C VAL A 57 -12.46 -15.61 0.27
N ILE A 58 -12.59 -16.45 1.30
CA ILE A 58 -12.30 -16.06 2.69
C ILE A 58 -10.97 -16.68 3.12
N ALA A 59 -9.97 -15.84 3.49
CA ALA A 59 -8.65 -16.34 3.86
C ALA A 59 -8.67 -17.16 5.17
N ASN A 60 -9.50 -16.74 6.14
CA ASN A 60 -9.72 -17.50 7.36
C ASN A 60 -10.66 -18.68 7.11
N GLU A 61 -10.10 -19.89 6.98
CA GLU A 61 -10.84 -21.11 6.69
C GLU A 61 -11.92 -21.44 7.71
N ARG A 62 -11.79 -20.96 8.96
CA ARG A 62 -12.82 -21.17 10.01
C ARG A 62 -14.12 -20.44 9.69
N LYS A 63 -14.08 -19.43 8.82
CA LYS A 63 -15.23 -18.65 8.36
C LYS A 63 -15.88 -19.19 7.07
N TYR A 64 -15.29 -20.24 6.49
CA TYR A 64 -15.80 -20.84 5.25
C TYR A 64 -17.24 -21.38 5.36
N PRO A 65 -17.59 -22.15 6.41
CA PRO A 65 -18.95 -22.69 6.52
C PRO A 65 -20.03 -21.58 6.54
N GLU A 66 -19.78 -20.54 7.33
CA GLU A 66 -20.67 -19.37 7.46
C GLU A 66 -20.86 -18.65 6.11
N LEU A 67 -19.76 -18.40 5.39
CA LEU A 67 -19.79 -17.75 4.09
C LEU A 67 -20.52 -18.61 3.04
N LYS A 68 -20.25 -19.93 3.04
CA LYS A 68 -20.83 -20.86 2.09
C LYS A 68 -22.35 -21.00 2.27
N GLU A 69 -22.81 -21.17 3.52
CA GLU A 69 -24.24 -21.25 3.86
C GLU A 69 -24.97 -19.96 3.45
N ALA A 70 -24.35 -18.79 3.77
CA ALA A 70 -24.97 -17.50 3.48
C ALA A 70 -25.11 -17.16 1.98
N LEU A 71 -24.38 -17.87 1.11
CA LEU A 71 -24.40 -17.64 -0.35
C LEU A 71 -24.89 -18.86 -1.14
N GLU A 72 -25.44 -19.88 -0.50
CA GLU A 72 -25.89 -21.11 -1.16
C GLU A 72 -27.02 -20.91 -2.18
N ASP A 73 -27.80 -19.84 -2.02
CA ASP A 73 -28.90 -19.44 -2.89
C ASP A 73 -28.44 -18.70 -4.16
N LEU A 74 -27.12 -18.42 -4.29
CA LEU A 74 -26.54 -17.63 -5.38
C LEU A 74 -25.56 -18.48 -6.22
N PRO A 75 -25.42 -18.19 -7.53
CA PRO A 75 -24.48 -18.90 -8.40
C PRO A 75 -23.02 -18.43 -8.18
N ILE A 76 -22.60 -18.26 -6.94
CA ILE A 76 -21.28 -17.77 -6.54
C ILE A 76 -20.43 -18.92 -6.04
N LYS A 77 -19.22 -19.07 -6.58
CA LYS A 77 -18.25 -20.04 -6.07
C LYS A 77 -17.62 -19.51 -4.79
N VAL A 78 -17.69 -20.30 -3.72
CA VAL A 78 -17.13 -19.94 -2.41
C VAL A 78 -15.90 -20.79 -2.13
N TRP A 79 -14.74 -20.14 -1.94
CA TRP A 79 -13.47 -20.78 -1.64
C TRP A 79 -12.90 -20.27 -0.31
N ALA A 80 -11.89 -20.98 0.25
CA ALA A 80 -11.24 -20.59 1.48
C ALA A 80 -9.73 -20.87 1.46
N GLY A 81 -9.01 -20.09 2.26
CA GLY A 81 -7.56 -20.22 2.45
C GLY A 81 -6.73 -19.34 1.54
N ALA A 82 -5.46 -19.15 1.93
CA ALA A 82 -4.53 -18.31 1.17
C ALA A 82 -4.18 -18.90 -0.21
N ASP A 83 -4.13 -20.23 -0.32
CA ASP A 83 -3.87 -20.92 -1.58
C ASP A 83 -5.01 -20.70 -2.58
N ALA A 84 -6.24 -20.65 -2.10
CA ALA A 84 -7.41 -20.37 -2.92
C ALA A 84 -7.39 -18.95 -3.52
N ILE A 85 -6.85 -17.96 -2.80
CA ILE A 85 -6.65 -16.60 -3.34
C ILE A 85 -5.69 -16.65 -4.52
N ALA A 86 -4.51 -17.25 -4.36
CA ALA A 86 -3.51 -17.36 -5.44
C ALA A 86 -4.01 -18.19 -6.64
N GLN A 87 -4.88 -19.18 -6.42
CA GLN A 87 -5.50 -19.95 -7.48
C GLN A 87 -6.57 -19.15 -8.23
N MET A 88 -7.39 -18.38 -7.52
CA MET A 88 -8.45 -17.55 -8.09
C MET A 88 -7.91 -16.53 -9.10
N GLU A 89 -6.77 -15.92 -8.81
CA GLU A 89 -6.13 -14.92 -9.66
C GLU A 89 -5.70 -15.46 -11.03
N GLN A 90 -5.55 -16.78 -11.17
CA GLN A 90 -5.23 -17.43 -12.42
C GLN A 90 -6.45 -17.58 -13.35
N SER A 91 -7.65 -17.20 -12.91
CA SER A 91 -8.86 -17.28 -13.71
C SER A 91 -8.74 -16.40 -14.96
N GLU A 92 -8.98 -17.01 -16.14
CA GLU A 92 -8.81 -16.37 -17.46
C GLU A 92 -9.58 -15.06 -17.60
N PRO A 93 -10.86 -14.93 -17.13
CA PRO A 93 -11.64 -13.72 -17.36
C PRO A 93 -11.13 -12.47 -16.66
N ILE A 94 -10.30 -12.59 -15.62
CA ILE A 94 -9.79 -11.44 -14.85
C ILE A 94 -8.87 -10.61 -15.75
N ASP A 95 -9.20 -9.33 -15.92
CA ASP A 95 -8.37 -8.37 -16.65
C ASP A 95 -7.37 -7.66 -15.73
N MET A 96 -7.77 -7.36 -14.46
CA MET A 96 -6.98 -6.62 -13.49
C MET A 96 -7.23 -7.08 -12.06
N VAL A 97 -6.18 -7.11 -11.25
CA VAL A 97 -6.23 -7.42 -9.83
C VAL A 97 -5.90 -6.17 -9.00
N LEU A 98 -6.82 -5.75 -8.14
CA LEU A 98 -6.53 -4.77 -7.09
C LEU A 98 -5.95 -5.48 -5.87
N THR A 99 -4.71 -5.20 -5.54
CA THR A 99 -4.03 -5.76 -4.36
C THR A 99 -4.19 -4.82 -3.17
N ALA A 100 -5.31 -4.93 -2.43
CA ALA A 100 -5.62 -4.09 -1.26
C ALA A 100 -5.50 -4.86 0.08
N MET A 101 -4.67 -5.89 0.10
CA MET A 101 -4.30 -6.61 1.32
C MET A 101 -3.29 -5.80 2.13
N VAL A 102 -3.17 -6.08 3.42
CA VAL A 102 -2.28 -5.35 4.32
C VAL A 102 -0.99 -6.14 4.57
N GLY A 103 0.15 -5.47 4.50
CA GLY A 103 1.44 -6.03 4.89
C GLY A 103 1.95 -7.12 3.95
N TYR A 104 2.79 -8.01 4.48
CA TYR A 104 3.45 -9.11 3.75
C TYR A 104 2.50 -10.02 2.98
N SER A 105 1.25 -10.16 3.44
CA SER A 105 0.27 -11.10 2.88
C SER A 105 -0.07 -10.85 1.40
N GLY A 106 0.19 -9.65 0.88
CA GLY A 106 -0.03 -9.30 -0.52
C GLY A 106 1.02 -9.83 -1.50
N LEU A 107 2.21 -10.25 -1.03
CA LEU A 107 3.33 -10.62 -1.90
C LEU A 107 3.01 -11.82 -2.80
N ARG A 108 2.61 -12.95 -2.21
CA ARG A 108 2.34 -14.19 -2.95
C ARG A 108 1.20 -14.04 -3.96
N PRO A 109 0.04 -13.46 -3.59
CA PRO A 109 -1.02 -13.17 -4.54
C PRO A 109 -0.55 -12.29 -5.70
N THR A 110 0.17 -11.19 -5.43
CA THR A 110 0.68 -10.34 -6.51
C THR A 110 1.59 -11.10 -7.48
N ILE A 111 2.49 -11.96 -6.98
CA ILE A 111 3.33 -12.84 -7.83
C ILE A 111 2.45 -13.76 -8.71
N SER A 112 1.40 -14.36 -8.12
CA SER A 112 0.49 -15.25 -8.83
C SER A 112 -0.25 -14.52 -9.95
N ALA A 113 -0.78 -13.34 -9.68
CA ALA A 113 -1.49 -12.51 -10.65
C ALA A 113 -0.57 -12.07 -11.81
N ILE A 114 0.67 -11.64 -11.51
CA ILE A 114 1.67 -11.28 -12.53
C ILE A 114 1.98 -12.47 -13.44
N LYS A 115 2.26 -13.65 -12.86
CA LYS A 115 2.53 -14.87 -13.63
C LYS A 115 1.34 -15.31 -14.50
N ALA A 116 0.12 -14.98 -14.08
CA ALA A 116 -1.10 -15.20 -14.86
C ALA A 116 -1.37 -14.09 -15.91
N GLY A 117 -0.48 -13.11 -16.06
CA GLY A 117 -0.60 -12.04 -17.05
C GLY A 117 -1.66 -10.98 -16.70
N LYS A 118 -2.06 -10.85 -15.43
CA LYS A 118 -3.08 -9.91 -15.00
C LYS A 118 -2.48 -8.54 -14.69
N ALA A 119 -3.08 -7.45 -15.20
CA ALA A 119 -2.70 -6.11 -14.79
C ALA A 119 -2.88 -5.92 -13.28
N ILE A 120 -1.96 -5.20 -12.63
CA ILE A 120 -1.98 -4.98 -11.18
C ILE A 120 -2.33 -3.52 -10.89
N ALA A 121 -3.41 -3.30 -10.12
CA ALA A 121 -3.67 -2.04 -9.42
C ALA A 121 -3.09 -2.21 -8.01
N LEU A 122 -1.91 -1.65 -7.76
CA LEU A 122 -1.12 -1.90 -6.56
C LEU A 122 -1.49 -0.90 -5.46
N ALA A 123 -2.19 -1.38 -4.42
CA ALA A 123 -2.45 -0.63 -3.20
C ALA A 123 -1.64 -1.15 -1.99
N ASN A 124 -1.11 -2.37 -2.09
CA ASN A 124 -0.25 -2.98 -1.08
C ASN A 124 1.21 -2.64 -1.35
N LYS A 125 1.68 -1.52 -0.79
CA LYS A 125 3.06 -1.06 -0.96
C LYS A 125 4.09 -2.03 -0.38
N GLU A 126 3.72 -2.78 0.66
CA GLU A 126 4.61 -3.75 1.30
C GLU A 126 5.10 -4.82 0.33
N THR A 127 4.35 -5.12 -0.71
CA THR A 127 4.79 -6.02 -1.79
C THR A 127 6.09 -5.54 -2.46
N LEU A 128 6.19 -4.24 -2.79
CA LEU A 128 7.41 -3.66 -3.37
C LEU A 128 8.49 -3.38 -2.31
N VAL A 129 8.10 -3.07 -1.08
CA VAL A 129 9.06 -2.94 0.02
C VAL A 129 9.78 -4.26 0.26
N VAL A 130 9.05 -5.36 0.37
CA VAL A 130 9.59 -6.69 0.67
C VAL A 130 10.43 -7.25 -0.47
N ALA A 131 9.91 -7.21 -1.69
CA ALA A 131 10.47 -7.94 -2.83
C ALA A 131 10.40 -7.15 -4.14
N GLY A 132 10.64 -5.84 -4.10
CA GLY A 132 10.43 -4.95 -5.25
C GLY A 132 11.23 -5.36 -6.48
N GLU A 133 12.51 -5.75 -6.33
CA GLU A 133 13.33 -6.24 -7.43
C GLU A 133 12.69 -7.47 -8.11
N LEU A 134 12.27 -8.46 -7.32
CA LEU A 134 11.61 -9.66 -7.83
C LEU A 134 10.30 -9.32 -8.55
N ILE A 135 9.48 -8.46 -7.97
CA ILE A 135 8.18 -8.07 -8.51
C ILE A 135 8.33 -7.32 -9.83
N MET A 136 9.22 -6.31 -9.89
CA MET A 136 9.43 -5.53 -11.11
C MET A 136 10.04 -6.38 -12.24
N LYS A 137 10.96 -7.29 -11.89
CA LYS A 137 11.51 -8.26 -12.84
C LYS A 137 10.42 -9.17 -13.41
N LEU A 138 9.58 -9.76 -12.57
CA LEU A 138 8.47 -10.61 -13.01
C LEU A 138 7.46 -9.83 -13.86
N ALA A 139 7.13 -8.60 -13.47
CA ALA A 139 6.23 -7.75 -14.23
C ALA A 139 6.76 -7.46 -15.66
N ALA A 140 8.07 -7.19 -15.77
CA ALA A 140 8.73 -6.98 -17.07
C ALA A 140 8.75 -8.27 -17.90
N GLU A 141 9.12 -9.41 -17.32
CA GLU A 141 9.14 -10.72 -17.99
C GLU A 141 7.77 -11.13 -18.55
N HIS A 142 6.71 -10.91 -17.76
CA HIS A 142 5.34 -11.22 -18.14
C HIS A 142 4.62 -10.08 -18.89
N LYS A 143 5.28 -8.92 -19.08
CA LYS A 143 4.71 -7.71 -19.71
C LYS A 143 3.42 -7.24 -19.03
N VAL A 144 3.38 -7.31 -17.72
CA VAL A 144 2.24 -6.92 -16.88
C VAL A 144 2.45 -5.49 -16.38
N PRO A 145 1.49 -4.57 -16.62
CA PRO A 145 1.56 -3.23 -16.05
C PRO A 145 1.24 -3.28 -14.55
N ILE A 146 2.04 -2.55 -13.77
CA ILE A 146 1.75 -2.24 -12.36
C ILE A 146 1.32 -0.79 -12.29
N LEU A 147 0.07 -0.55 -11.90
CA LEU A 147 -0.53 0.78 -11.79
C LEU A 147 -0.66 1.16 -10.32
N PRO A 148 -0.03 2.25 -9.87
CA PRO A 148 -0.06 2.63 -8.47
C PRO A 148 -1.44 3.12 -8.02
N VAL A 149 -1.87 2.67 -6.85
CA VAL A 149 -3.09 3.10 -6.18
C VAL A 149 -2.77 3.95 -4.95
N ASP A 150 -1.61 3.78 -4.33
CA ASP A 150 -1.17 4.70 -3.28
C ASP A 150 -1.17 6.14 -3.79
N SER A 151 -1.70 7.09 -3.00
CA SER A 151 -2.02 8.44 -3.46
C SER A 151 -0.80 9.20 -3.99
N GLU A 152 0.32 9.07 -3.30
CA GLU A 152 1.57 9.71 -3.67
C GLU A 152 2.16 9.13 -4.95
N HIS A 153 2.13 7.79 -5.09
CA HIS A 153 2.65 7.12 -6.29
C HIS A 153 1.73 7.30 -7.49
N SER A 154 0.42 7.32 -7.27
CA SER A 154 -0.53 7.72 -8.31
C SER A 154 -0.28 9.15 -8.78
N ALA A 155 0.04 10.07 -7.86
CA ALA A 155 0.38 11.46 -8.20
C ALA A 155 1.66 11.54 -9.04
N ILE A 156 2.73 10.85 -8.63
CA ILE A 156 4.00 10.79 -9.40
C ILE A 156 3.74 10.21 -10.79
N PHE A 157 3.01 9.09 -10.87
CA PHE A 157 2.64 8.46 -12.14
C PHE A 157 1.86 9.42 -13.04
N GLN A 158 0.94 10.21 -12.50
CA GLN A 158 0.19 11.23 -13.24
C GLN A 158 1.09 12.39 -13.72
N CYS A 159 2.08 12.79 -12.93
CA CYS A 159 3.07 13.81 -13.34
C CYS A 159 3.95 13.33 -14.49
N LEU A 160 4.22 12.02 -14.57
CA LEU A 160 5.04 11.40 -15.62
C LEU A 160 4.25 11.09 -16.89
N THR A 161 2.90 11.16 -16.86
CA THR A 161 2.07 10.84 -18.02
C THR A 161 2.36 11.82 -19.17
N GLY A 162 2.90 11.29 -20.27
CA GLY A 162 3.35 12.10 -21.42
C GLY A 162 4.78 12.63 -21.32
N ALA A 163 5.50 12.31 -20.25
CA ALA A 163 6.87 12.76 -20.01
C ALA A 163 7.83 11.59 -19.67
N TYR A 164 7.50 10.37 -20.11
CA TYR A 164 8.22 9.15 -19.72
C TYR A 164 9.69 9.11 -20.18
N ASP A 165 10.02 9.78 -21.26
CA ASP A 165 11.39 9.85 -21.79
C ASP A 165 12.23 10.99 -21.16
N ASN A 166 11.62 11.79 -20.27
CA ASN A 166 12.32 12.89 -19.62
C ASN A 166 13.01 12.40 -18.34
N PRO A 167 14.30 12.72 -18.14
CA PRO A 167 15.02 12.28 -16.98
C PRO A 167 14.50 12.98 -15.70
N ILE A 168 14.24 12.15 -14.69
CA ILE A 168 13.83 12.59 -13.36
C ILE A 168 15.08 13.04 -12.59
N GLU A 169 15.14 14.32 -12.19
CA GLU A 169 16.15 14.79 -11.25
C GLU A 169 15.79 14.35 -9.83
N LYS A 170 14.53 14.61 -9.39
CA LYS A 170 14.02 14.24 -8.07
C LYS A 170 12.54 13.93 -8.07
N ILE A 171 12.15 13.01 -7.23
CA ILE A 171 10.77 12.85 -6.76
C ILE A 171 10.63 13.61 -5.43
N LEU A 172 9.70 14.54 -5.36
CA LEU A 172 9.34 15.25 -4.15
C LEU A 172 8.12 14.55 -3.52
N LEU A 173 8.41 13.59 -2.64
CA LEU A 173 7.43 12.74 -2.00
C LEU A 173 6.81 13.47 -0.80
N THR A 174 5.54 13.88 -0.90
CA THR A 174 4.90 14.64 0.17
C THR A 174 4.43 13.74 1.32
N ALA A 175 4.43 14.27 2.52
CA ALA A 175 3.97 13.63 3.75
C ALA A 175 3.10 14.58 4.55
N SER A 176 2.04 14.09 5.21
CA SER A 176 1.30 14.90 6.20
C SER A 176 2.13 15.27 7.42
N GLY A 177 3.18 14.49 7.69
CA GLY A 177 4.00 14.56 8.90
C GLY A 177 3.40 13.80 10.10
N GLY A 178 2.20 13.23 9.93
CA GLY A 178 1.50 12.46 10.97
C GLY A 178 1.00 13.30 12.15
N PRO A 179 0.35 12.66 13.14
CA PRO A 179 -0.26 13.36 14.29
C PRO A 179 0.78 13.93 15.27
N PHE A 180 2.03 13.49 15.18
CA PHE A 180 3.08 13.84 16.15
C PHE A 180 4.15 14.78 15.60
N ARG A 181 3.94 15.35 14.41
CA ARG A 181 4.88 16.23 13.71
C ARG A 181 5.51 17.31 14.60
N GLN A 182 4.76 17.90 15.53
CA GLN A 182 5.19 18.99 16.39
C GLN A 182 5.63 18.54 17.80
N LYS A 183 5.58 17.24 18.14
CA LYS A 183 5.92 16.73 19.47
C LYS A 183 7.43 16.60 19.68
N THR A 184 7.90 16.91 20.88
CA THR A 184 9.29 16.65 21.30
C THR A 184 9.52 15.15 21.55
N LEU A 185 10.79 14.73 21.69
CA LEU A 185 11.12 13.33 22.03
C LEU A 185 10.56 12.93 23.40
N GLU A 186 10.58 13.84 24.37
CA GLU A 186 10.02 13.61 25.71
C GLU A 186 8.52 13.38 25.65
N GLU A 187 7.81 14.16 24.83
CA GLU A 187 6.39 13.96 24.61
C GLU A 187 6.09 12.66 23.86
N LEU A 188 6.93 12.28 22.86
CA LEU A 188 6.78 11.02 22.11
C LEU A 188 6.94 9.79 23.00
N ALA A 189 7.75 9.87 24.07
CA ALA A 189 7.93 8.77 25.01
C ALA A 189 6.64 8.36 25.74
N THR A 190 5.66 9.26 25.82
CA THR A 190 4.42 9.08 26.60
C THR A 190 3.16 9.03 25.73
N VAL A 191 3.27 9.07 24.40
CA VAL A 191 2.10 9.03 23.52
C VAL A 191 1.41 7.67 23.58
N THR A 192 0.09 7.72 23.52
CA THR A 192 -0.77 6.52 23.53
C THR A 192 -1.19 6.11 22.14
N LYS A 193 -1.62 4.85 21.96
CA LYS A 193 -2.20 4.39 20.70
C LYS A 193 -3.42 5.20 20.28
N ALA A 194 -4.25 5.65 21.24
CA ALA A 194 -5.42 6.48 20.95
C ALA A 194 -5.04 7.83 20.34
N GLN A 195 -3.90 8.41 20.73
CA GLN A 195 -3.36 9.61 20.11
C GLN A 195 -2.77 9.32 18.74
N ALA A 196 -2.02 8.23 18.61
CA ALA A 196 -1.39 7.82 17.35
C ALA A 196 -2.40 7.47 16.25
N LEU A 197 -3.59 6.94 16.62
CA LEU A 197 -4.66 6.60 15.69
C LEU A 197 -5.47 7.81 15.19
N ARG A 198 -5.19 9.03 15.66
CA ARG A 198 -5.86 10.26 15.20
C ARG A 198 -5.06 10.93 14.09
N HIS A 199 -5.20 10.40 12.87
CA HIS A 199 -4.58 11.03 11.71
C HIS A 199 -5.27 12.36 11.37
N PRO A 200 -4.52 13.46 11.05
CA PRO A 200 -5.10 14.79 10.83
C PRO A 200 -6.00 14.88 9.59
N ASN A 201 -5.68 14.17 8.49
CA ASN A 201 -6.31 14.37 7.18
C ASN A 201 -7.01 13.13 6.62
N TRP A 202 -6.61 11.92 7.05
CA TRP A 202 -7.06 10.66 6.45
C TRP A 202 -7.75 9.75 7.47
N THR A 203 -8.79 9.07 7.04
CA THR A 203 -9.38 7.95 7.77
C THR A 203 -8.83 6.64 7.17
N MET A 204 -7.97 5.96 7.91
CA MET A 204 -7.20 4.82 7.43
C MET A 204 -7.30 3.62 8.39
N GLY A 205 -6.83 2.46 7.96
CA GLY A 205 -6.66 1.30 8.82
C GLY A 205 -5.65 1.56 9.95
N ALA A 206 -5.77 0.81 11.06
CA ALA A 206 -4.96 1.03 12.25
C ALA A 206 -3.44 0.92 11.96
N LYS A 207 -3.00 -0.11 11.23
CA LYS A 207 -1.56 -0.33 10.91
C LYS A 207 -0.96 0.86 10.20
N ILE A 208 -1.54 1.29 9.08
CA ILE A 208 -1.02 2.40 8.27
C ILE A 208 -1.10 3.74 9.03
N THR A 209 -2.04 3.91 9.95
CA THR A 209 -2.14 5.11 10.79
C THR A 209 -0.96 5.18 11.78
N ILE A 210 -0.55 4.06 12.37
CA ILE A 210 0.66 4.00 13.22
C ILE A 210 1.92 4.19 12.36
N ASP A 211 1.98 3.61 11.17
CA ASP A 211 3.09 3.84 10.24
C ASP A 211 3.22 5.32 9.84
N SER A 212 2.10 6.01 9.65
CA SER A 212 2.09 7.46 9.43
C SER A 212 2.60 8.23 10.65
N ALA A 213 2.15 7.87 11.85
CA ALA A 213 2.58 8.51 13.10
C ALA A 213 4.09 8.39 13.35
N SER A 214 4.72 7.29 12.94
CA SER A 214 6.15 7.00 13.07
C SER A 214 7.00 7.38 11.85
N MET A 215 6.39 7.93 10.80
CA MET A 215 6.99 8.19 9.48
C MET A 215 7.46 6.92 8.74
N MET A 216 7.18 5.71 9.24
CA MET A 216 7.47 4.46 8.53
C MET A 216 6.67 4.35 7.22
N ASN A 217 5.42 4.82 7.21
CA ASN A 217 4.62 4.86 5.98
C ASN A 217 5.37 5.58 4.85
N LYS A 218 5.94 6.75 5.17
CA LYS A 218 6.70 7.53 4.19
C LYS A 218 8.02 6.85 3.81
N GLY A 219 8.63 6.14 4.73
CA GLY A 219 9.78 5.29 4.44
C GLY A 219 9.45 4.16 3.44
N PHE A 220 8.33 3.47 3.64
CA PHE A 220 7.86 2.45 2.70
C PHE A 220 7.50 3.02 1.33
N GLU A 221 6.88 4.17 1.31
CA GLU A 221 6.55 4.87 0.06
C GLU A 221 7.80 5.32 -0.72
N MET A 222 8.87 5.71 -0.04
CA MET A 222 10.15 5.99 -0.69
C MET A 222 10.72 4.72 -1.36
N ILE A 223 10.65 3.56 -0.70
CA ILE A 223 11.08 2.28 -1.28
C ILE A 223 10.18 1.87 -2.46
N GLU A 224 8.87 2.07 -2.34
CA GLU A 224 7.92 1.81 -3.42
C GLU A 224 8.21 2.70 -4.63
N ALA A 225 8.47 4.02 -4.43
CA ALA A 225 8.83 4.96 -5.49
C ALA A 225 10.11 4.55 -6.23
N LYS A 226 11.14 4.09 -5.49
CA LYS A 226 12.37 3.56 -6.07
C LYS A 226 12.07 2.50 -7.13
N TRP A 227 11.18 1.56 -6.82
CA TRP A 227 10.87 0.44 -7.71
C TRP A 227 9.92 0.81 -8.84
N LEU A 228 8.86 1.59 -8.57
CA LEU A 228 7.88 1.94 -9.57
C LEU A 228 8.41 2.89 -10.65
N PHE A 229 9.33 3.78 -10.28
CA PHE A 229 9.81 4.84 -11.16
C PHE A 229 11.30 4.71 -11.55
N ASP A 230 11.91 3.59 -11.16
CA ASP A 230 13.33 3.27 -11.45
C ASP A 230 14.29 4.42 -11.04
N VAL A 231 14.11 4.93 -9.83
CA VAL A 231 14.94 5.98 -9.24
C VAL A 231 15.76 5.44 -8.07
N THR A 232 16.88 6.11 -7.79
CA THR A 232 17.69 5.82 -6.60
C THR A 232 17.05 6.40 -5.34
N PRO A 233 17.34 5.87 -4.13
CA PRO A 233 16.88 6.49 -2.89
C PRO A 233 17.28 7.96 -2.75
N ASP A 234 18.41 8.37 -3.31
CA ASP A 234 18.93 9.75 -3.22
C ASP A 234 18.16 10.71 -4.17
N GLN A 235 17.44 10.18 -5.16
CA GLN A 235 16.55 10.94 -6.01
C GLN A 235 15.14 11.12 -5.36
N VAL A 236 14.86 10.52 -4.21
CA VAL A 236 13.58 10.70 -3.52
C VAL A 236 13.77 11.60 -2.31
N GLN A 237 13.23 12.81 -2.40
CA GLN A 237 13.21 13.78 -1.30
C GLN A 237 11.85 13.78 -0.62
N VAL A 238 11.81 13.46 0.67
CA VAL A 238 10.58 13.57 1.47
C VAL A 238 10.36 15.04 1.85
N VAL A 239 9.15 15.53 1.64
CA VAL A 239 8.72 16.91 1.97
C VAL A 239 7.46 16.84 2.81
N VAL A 240 7.49 17.40 4.00
CA VAL A 240 6.29 17.47 4.86
C VAL A 240 5.39 18.59 4.37
N HIS A 241 4.16 18.23 4.00
CA HIS A 241 3.11 19.11 3.50
C HIS A 241 1.82 18.85 4.30
N PRO A 242 1.60 19.58 5.40
CA PRO A 242 0.53 19.27 6.36
C PRO A 242 -0.88 19.33 5.77
N GLN A 243 -1.11 20.17 4.77
CA GLN A 243 -2.41 20.32 4.12
C GLN A 243 -2.78 19.11 3.27
N SER A 244 -1.81 18.28 2.86
CA SER A 244 -2.00 17.08 2.04
C SER A 244 -2.80 17.32 0.75
N VAL A 245 -2.73 18.52 0.19
CA VAL A 245 -3.39 18.92 -1.08
C VAL A 245 -2.53 18.57 -2.28
N ILE A 246 -1.21 18.76 -2.16
CA ILE A 246 -0.23 18.23 -3.11
C ILE A 246 0.09 16.81 -2.70
N HIS A 247 -0.26 15.85 -3.56
CA HIS A 247 -0.05 14.43 -3.25
C HIS A 247 1.36 13.94 -3.56
N SER A 248 2.07 14.52 -4.50
CA SER A 248 3.53 14.47 -4.73
C SER A 248 3.87 15.26 -5.99
N MET A 249 5.19 15.39 -6.25
CA MET A 249 5.72 16.19 -7.37
C MET A 249 6.91 15.48 -8.00
N VAL A 250 7.17 15.77 -9.26
CA VAL A 250 8.37 15.35 -10.00
C VAL A 250 9.12 16.59 -10.46
N GLN A 251 10.39 16.67 -10.12
CA GLN A 251 11.34 17.64 -10.64
C GLN A 251 12.16 17.00 -11.75
N PHE A 252 12.18 17.63 -12.92
CA PHE A 252 12.96 17.18 -14.07
C PHE A 252 14.32 17.90 -14.12
N GLU A 253 15.27 17.37 -14.90
CA GLU A 253 16.62 17.93 -15.03
C GLU A 253 16.66 19.37 -15.61
N ASP A 254 15.61 19.81 -16.29
CA ASP A 254 15.48 21.20 -16.73
C ASP A 254 15.05 22.17 -15.60
N GLY A 255 14.84 21.65 -14.39
CA GLY A 255 14.39 22.40 -13.21
C GLY A 255 12.87 22.57 -13.11
N ALA A 256 12.09 22.08 -14.07
CA ALA A 256 10.64 22.12 -13.98
C ALA A 256 10.12 21.17 -12.90
N VAL A 257 9.11 21.62 -12.13
CA VAL A 257 8.42 20.78 -11.14
C VAL A 257 6.97 20.62 -11.55
N ILE A 258 6.54 19.37 -11.74
CA ILE A 258 5.13 19.04 -12.01
C ILE A 258 4.53 18.41 -10.75
N ALA A 259 3.35 18.85 -10.35
CA ALA A 259 2.64 18.41 -9.16
C ALA A 259 1.22 17.94 -9.47
N GLN A 260 0.78 16.88 -8.83
CA GLN A 260 -0.63 16.52 -8.85
C GLN A 260 -1.28 16.98 -7.53
N LEU A 261 -2.40 17.69 -7.67
CA LEU A 261 -3.17 18.24 -6.57
C LEU A 261 -4.58 17.65 -6.54
N GLY A 262 -5.12 17.50 -5.34
CA GLY A 262 -6.50 17.05 -5.12
C GLY A 262 -6.88 17.11 -3.65
N ILE A 263 -8.17 16.93 -3.36
CA ILE A 263 -8.63 16.67 -2.00
C ILE A 263 -8.24 15.24 -1.63
N PRO A 264 -7.83 14.98 -0.38
CA PRO A 264 -7.53 13.63 0.09
C PRO A 264 -8.72 12.67 -0.06
N ASP A 265 -8.71 11.85 -1.12
CA ASP A 265 -9.74 10.86 -1.45
C ASP A 265 -9.11 9.73 -2.27
N MET A 266 -9.15 8.49 -1.75
CA MET A 266 -8.57 7.33 -2.42
C MET A 266 -9.35 6.89 -3.67
N LYS A 267 -10.59 7.35 -3.86
CA LYS A 267 -11.35 7.03 -5.07
C LYS A 267 -10.70 7.59 -6.34
N LEU A 268 -9.99 8.73 -6.24
CA LEU A 268 -9.30 9.32 -7.38
C LEU A 268 -8.17 8.41 -7.90
N PRO A 269 -7.17 8.01 -7.09
CA PRO A 269 -6.12 7.10 -7.55
C PRO A 269 -6.64 5.70 -7.91
N ILE A 270 -7.64 5.17 -7.21
CA ILE A 270 -8.30 3.90 -7.57
C ILE A 270 -8.93 4.00 -8.96
N ALA A 271 -9.75 5.03 -9.18
CA ALA A 271 -10.42 5.25 -10.47
C ALA A 271 -9.40 5.43 -11.60
N TYR A 272 -8.32 6.15 -11.35
CA TYR A 272 -7.27 6.35 -12.35
C TYR A 272 -6.54 5.05 -12.70
N ALA A 273 -6.19 4.23 -11.72
CA ALA A 273 -5.60 2.91 -11.96
C ALA A 273 -6.55 2.00 -12.75
N PHE A 274 -7.84 1.99 -12.42
CA PHE A 274 -8.84 1.16 -13.10
C PHE A 274 -9.11 1.59 -14.54
N SER A 275 -9.00 2.87 -14.86
CA SER A 275 -9.35 3.41 -16.17
C SER A 275 -8.16 3.77 -17.06
N PHE A 276 -6.94 3.77 -16.52
CA PHE A 276 -5.75 4.18 -17.27
C PHE A 276 -5.72 3.56 -18.69
N PRO A 277 -5.38 4.36 -19.72
CA PRO A 277 -4.89 5.74 -19.69
C PRO A 277 -5.98 6.84 -19.66
N THR A 278 -7.25 6.48 -19.60
CA THR A 278 -8.37 7.44 -19.67
C THR A 278 -8.76 7.93 -18.28
N ARG A 279 -9.13 9.22 -18.14
CA ARG A 279 -9.71 9.76 -16.92
C ARG A 279 -11.23 9.64 -16.96
N MET A 280 -11.82 9.10 -15.91
CA MET A 280 -13.26 8.99 -15.74
C MET A 280 -13.84 10.20 -15.01
N ARG A 281 -15.12 10.44 -15.20
CA ARG A 281 -15.86 11.40 -14.38
C ARG A 281 -15.94 10.85 -12.95
N SER A 282 -15.62 11.67 -11.95
CA SER A 282 -15.69 11.29 -10.54
C SER A 282 -16.66 12.19 -9.79
N MET A 283 -17.36 11.63 -8.81
CA MET A 283 -18.20 12.36 -7.86
C MET A 283 -17.39 12.95 -6.69
N ALA A 284 -16.08 12.68 -6.62
CA ALA A 284 -15.21 13.23 -5.58
C ALA A 284 -15.26 14.78 -5.54
N PRO A 285 -15.17 15.39 -4.36
CA PRO A 285 -15.13 16.83 -4.20
C PRO A 285 -14.02 17.46 -5.06
N ARG A 286 -14.24 18.68 -5.49
CA ARG A 286 -13.23 19.44 -6.26
C ARG A 286 -12.41 20.30 -5.33
N LEU A 287 -11.10 20.42 -5.65
CA LEU A 287 -10.21 21.33 -4.93
C LEU A 287 -10.65 22.78 -5.14
N ASP A 288 -10.82 23.49 -4.03
CA ASP A 288 -11.11 24.94 -4.03
C ASP A 288 -9.92 25.72 -3.47
N PHE A 289 -9.22 26.45 -4.33
CA PHE A 289 -8.06 27.25 -3.94
C PHE A 289 -8.40 28.41 -2.98
N ASN A 290 -9.66 28.81 -2.86
CA ASN A 290 -10.06 29.80 -1.84
C ASN A 290 -9.98 29.21 -0.41
N GLN A 291 -10.19 27.89 -0.28
CA GLN A 291 -10.04 27.18 0.99
C GLN A 291 -8.57 26.87 1.29
N TYR A 292 -7.75 26.69 0.25
CA TYR A 292 -6.31 26.36 0.35
C TYR A 292 -5.45 27.49 -0.19
N SER A 293 -5.62 28.70 0.34
CA SER A 293 -4.90 29.89 -0.11
C SER A 293 -3.41 29.89 0.23
N THR A 294 -2.97 29.02 1.15
CA THR A 294 -1.57 28.89 1.57
C THR A 294 -1.20 27.39 1.66
N LEU A 295 -0.10 27.03 1.01
CA LEU A 295 0.50 25.70 1.08
C LEU A 295 1.86 25.84 1.76
N THR A 296 2.14 24.97 2.72
CA THR A 296 3.38 25.03 3.51
C THR A 296 4.17 23.73 3.37
N PHE A 297 5.49 23.86 3.46
CA PHE A 297 6.42 22.74 3.33
C PHE A 297 7.47 22.81 4.43
N GLU A 298 7.85 21.64 4.97
CA GLU A 298 8.84 21.49 6.02
C GLU A 298 9.75 20.29 5.67
N GLU A 299 10.96 20.29 6.20
CA GLU A 299 11.83 19.12 6.13
C GLU A 299 11.40 18.07 7.16
N PRO A 300 11.49 16.76 6.84
CA PRO A 300 11.21 15.71 7.82
C PRO A 300 12.34 15.64 8.86
N ASP A 301 11.98 15.46 10.12
CA ASP A 301 12.92 15.25 11.21
C ASP A 301 13.28 13.76 11.37
N MET A 302 14.36 13.33 10.73
CA MET A 302 14.80 11.93 10.75
C MET A 302 15.46 11.52 12.07
N GLU A 303 15.86 12.45 12.92
CA GLU A 303 16.39 12.14 14.25
C GLU A 303 15.26 11.75 15.22
N ARG A 304 14.15 12.50 15.17
CA ARG A 304 12.94 12.19 15.93
C ARG A 304 12.18 10.98 15.39
N PHE A 305 12.08 10.88 14.07
CA PHE A 305 11.35 9.82 13.37
C PHE A 305 12.32 8.86 12.67
N ARG A 306 13.06 8.11 13.48
CA ARG A 306 14.15 7.21 13.05
C ARG A 306 13.71 6.17 12.00
N ASN A 307 12.42 5.80 12.01
CA ASN A 307 11.88 4.82 11.05
C ASN A 307 12.03 5.27 9.61
N LEU A 308 11.94 6.59 9.33
CA LEU A 308 12.20 7.12 8.00
C LEU A 308 13.67 6.94 7.61
N ALA A 309 14.60 7.22 8.53
CA ALA A 309 16.03 7.03 8.30
C ALA A 309 16.37 5.54 8.04
N PHE A 310 15.77 4.62 8.82
CA PHE A 310 15.94 3.18 8.61
C PHE A 310 15.45 2.71 7.24
N ALA A 311 14.36 3.29 6.72
CA ALA A 311 13.88 2.96 5.39
C ALA A 311 14.87 3.40 4.29
N PHE A 312 15.46 4.59 4.41
CA PHE A 312 16.52 5.04 3.50
C PHE A 312 17.76 4.15 3.58
N GLU A 313 18.17 3.77 4.79
CA GLU A 313 19.28 2.83 4.99
C GLU A 313 18.97 1.49 4.32
N ALA A 314 17.79 0.91 4.57
CA ALA A 314 17.36 -0.34 3.99
C ALA A 314 17.33 -0.29 2.45
N ALA A 315 16.85 0.80 1.87
CA ALA A 315 16.78 0.99 0.43
C ALA A 315 18.18 1.10 -0.23
N ARG A 316 19.15 1.71 0.46
CA ARG A 316 20.53 1.81 -0.01
C ARG A 316 21.28 0.49 0.11
N GLN A 317 21.07 -0.26 1.19
CA GLN A 317 21.71 -1.58 1.38
C GLN A 317 21.13 -2.61 0.40
N GLY A 318 19.84 -2.55 0.13
CA GLY A 318 19.16 -3.48 -0.79
C GLY A 318 19.04 -4.91 -0.23
N GLY A 319 19.04 -5.89 -1.15
CA GLY A 319 18.86 -7.29 -0.78
C GLY A 319 17.58 -7.54 0.00
N ASN A 320 17.66 -8.31 1.08
CA ASN A 320 16.53 -8.61 1.96
C ASN A 320 16.32 -7.61 3.12
N ILE A 321 17.14 -6.54 3.23
CA ILE A 321 17.00 -5.58 4.35
C ILE A 321 15.64 -4.89 4.40
N PRO A 322 15.03 -4.44 3.27
CA PRO A 322 13.68 -3.88 3.32
C PRO A 322 12.61 -4.89 3.77
N CYS A 323 12.79 -6.18 3.47
CA CYS A 323 11.92 -7.25 3.99
C CYS A 323 12.04 -7.37 5.52
N ILE A 324 13.26 -7.34 6.05
CA ILE A 324 13.54 -7.35 7.50
C ILE A 324 12.87 -6.14 8.17
N LEU A 325 13.02 -4.94 7.59
CA LEU A 325 12.40 -3.71 8.05
C LEU A 325 10.88 -3.84 8.13
N ASN A 326 10.24 -4.33 7.05
CA ASN A 326 8.80 -4.53 7.03
C ASN A 326 8.33 -5.54 8.07
N ALA A 327 8.98 -6.69 8.17
CA ALA A 327 8.62 -7.74 9.13
C ALA A 327 8.73 -7.24 10.58
N ALA A 328 9.81 -6.57 10.93
CA ALA A 328 10.00 -5.94 12.25
C ALA A 328 8.91 -4.90 12.53
N ASN A 329 8.63 -4.02 11.56
CA ASN A 329 7.61 -2.99 11.70
C ASN A 329 6.21 -3.59 11.94
N GLU A 330 5.82 -4.61 11.21
CA GLU A 330 4.51 -5.25 11.43
C GLU A 330 4.39 -5.83 12.84
N VAL A 331 5.45 -6.42 13.38
CA VAL A 331 5.49 -6.97 14.74
C VAL A 331 5.37 -5.87 15.80
N VAL A 332 6.16 -4.81 15.68
CA VAL A 332 6.14 -3.73 16.69
C VAL A 332 4.86 -2.90 16.64
N VAL A 333 4.30 -2.67 15.46
CA VAL A 333 3.00 -1.98 15.31
C VAL A 333 1.88 -2.80 15.95
N ALA A 334 1.86 -4.11 15.76
CA ALA A 334 0.90 -4.99 16.41
C ALA A 334 1.05 -4.98 17.95
N ALA A 335 2.28 -4.98 18.45
CA ALA A 335 2.57 -4.91 19.89
C ALA A 335 2.18 -3.55 20.50
N PHE A 336 2.45 -2.45 19.79
CA PHE A 336 2.04 -1.10 20.23
C PHE A 336 0.50 -0.96 20.27
N LEU A 337 -0.20 -1.49 19.27
CA LEU A 337 -1.68 -1.49 19.26
C LEU A 337 -2.29 -2.33 20.39
N GLN A 338 -1.53 -3.29 20.93
CA GLN A 338 -1.90 -4.11 22.10
C GLN A 338 -1.37 -3.53 23.43
N ASP A 339 -0.79 -2.33 23.44
CA ASP A 339 -0.18 -1.67 24.59
C ASP A 339 0.96 -2.50 25.25
N ARG A 340 1.67 -3.33 24.47
CA ARG A 340 2.78 -4.16 24.93
C ARG A 340 4.12 -3.43 24.93
N ILE A 341 4.27 -2.43 24.07
CA ILE A 341 5.47 -1.59 23.94
C ILE A 341 5.10 -0.12 23.77
N GLY A 342 6.04 0.77 24.11
CA GLY A 342 5.90 2.21 23.88
C GLY A 342 6.22 2.64 22.45
N PHE A 343 5.83 3.87 22.10
CA PHE A 343 5.99 4.41 20.74
C PHE A 343 7.46 4.46 20.28
N LEU A 344 8.36 5.01 21.12
CA LEU A 344 9.80 5.09 20.77
C LEU A 344 10.46 3.70 20.75
N GLN A 345 10.00 2.78 21.58
CA GLN A 345 10.52 1.41 21.63
C GLN A 345 10.30 0.67 20.31
N MET A 346 9.28 1.04 19.51
CA MET A 346 9.11 0.45 18.18
C MET A 346 10.37 0.63 17.32
N SER A 347 10.92 1.84 17.27
CA SER A 347 12.15 2.12 16.51
C SER A 347 13.37 1.36 17.05
N ASP A 348 13.48 1.20 18.38
CA ASP A 348 14.59 0.46 18.98
C ASP A 348 14.57 -1.03 18.62
N VAL A 349 13.37 -1.64 18.61
CA VAL A 349 13.19 -3.04 18.20
C VAL A 349 13.48 -3.22 16.70
N ILE A 350 13.01 -2.31 15.85
CA ILE A 350 13.29 -2.34 14.40
C ILE A 350 14.78 -2.28 14.14
N GLU A 351 15.49 -1.33 14.74
CA GLU A 351 16.95 -1.19 14.58
C GLU A 351 17.70 -2.44 15.00
N GLN A 352 17.37 -2.99 16.17
CA GLN A 352 18.02 -4.20 16.66
C GLN A 352 17.74 -5.42 15.76
N THR A 353 16.51 -5.52 15.22
CA THR A 353 16.16 -6.59 14.30
C THR A 353 16.94 -6.49 13.00
N MET A 354 17.03 -5.28 12.41
CA MET A 354 17.81 -5.04 11.20
C MET A 354 19.31 -5.41 11.39
N ARG A 355 19.87 -5.14 12.58
CA ARG A 355 21.26 -5.49 12.88
C ARG A 355 21.52 -6.98 13.13
N LYS A 356 20.51 -7.72 13.61
CA LYS A 356 20.64 -9.14 13.99
C LYS A 356 20.27 -10.12 12.90
N ALA A 357 19.35 -9.76 12.02
CA ALA A 357 18.86 -10.64 10.96
C ALA A 357 19.93 -10.90 9.90
N SER A 358 19.85 -12.07 9.28
CA SER A 358 20.79 -12.52 8.26
C SER A 358 20.61 -11.72 6.97
N PHE A 359 21.72 -11.16 6.42
CA PHE A 359 21.71 -10.40 5.16
C PHE A 359 21.89 -11.32 3.96
N ILE A 360 21.03 -11.15 2.94
CA ILE A 360 21.08 -11.86 1.66
C ILE A 360 21.05 -10.82 0.54
N VAL A 361 22.09 -10.80 -0.31
CA VAL A 361 22.27 -9.77 -1.36
C VAL A 361 21.24 -9.91 -2.50
N ASN A 362 21.02 -11.14 -2.99
CA ASN A 362 20.11 -11.44 -4.10
C ASN A 362 19.08 -12.49 -3.65
N PRO A 363 18.06 -12.11 -2.86
CA PRO A 363 17.13 -13.06 -2.30
C PRO A 363 16.18 -13.62 -3.37
N SER A 364 15.96 -14.94 -3.34
CA SER A 364 14.87 -15.62 -4.03
C SER A 364 13.54 -15.38 -3.31
N TYR A 365 12.43 -15.85 -3.89
CA TYR A 365 11.13 -15.81 -3.20
C TYR A 365 11.16 -16.58 -1.87
N GLU A 366 11.78 -17.75 -1.86
CA GLU A 366 11.95 -18.59 -0.68
C GLU A 366 12.81 -17.90 0.40
N ASP A 367 13.84 -17.17 -0.02
CA ASP A 367 14.66 -16.36 0.89
C ASP A 367 13.84 -15.22 1.53
N TYR A 368 12.96 -14.56 0.79
CA TYR A 368 12.05 -13.55 1.37
C TYR A 368 11.09 -14.17 2.39
N VAL A 369 10.54 -15.37 2.13
CA VAL A 369 9.69 -16.10 3.10
C VAL A 369 10.47 -16.44 4.37
N ALA A 370 11.69 -16.95 4.23
CA ALA A 370 12.56 -17.28 5.36
C ALA A 370 12.97 -16.02 6.15
N THR A 371 13.32 -14.93 5.43
CA THR A 371 13.68 -13.64 6.02
C THR A 371 12.53 -13.04 6.84
N ASP A 372 11.31 -13.00 6.29
CA ASP A 372 10.14 -12.50 7.01
C ASP A 372 9.90 -13.29 8.31
N THR A 373 10.00 -14.61 8.23
CA THR A 373 9.85 -15.51 9.39
C THR A 373 10.91 -15.28 10.46
N GLU A 374 12.20 -15.18 10.05
CA GLU A 374 13.32 -14.92 10.96
C GLU A 374 13.19 -13.55 11.63
N ALA A 375 12.94 -12.51 10.84
CA ALA A 375 12.85 -11.14 11.33
C ALA A 375 11.67 -10.95 12.31
N ARG A 376 10.52 -11.57 12.04
CA ARG A 376 9.38 -11.57 12.99
C ARG A 376 9.73 -12.22 14.31
N ARG A 377 10.42 -13.38 14.27
CA ARG A 377 10.85 -14.07 15.50
C ARG A 377 11.82 -13.20 16.29
N LEU A 378 12.86 -12.66 15.63
CA LEU A 378 13.85 -11.78 16.26
C LEU A 378 13.22 -10.53 16.87
N ALA A 379 12.30 -9.86 16.15
CA ALA A 379 11.59 -8.70 16.67
C ALA A 379 10.76 -9.04 17.92
N ALA A 380 10.03 -10.18 17.89
CA ALA A 380 9.18 -10.60 19.01
C ALA A 380 9.97 -11.00 20.26
N GLU A 381 11.24 -11.38 20.13
CA GLU A 381 12.13 -11.72 21.25
C GLU A 381 12.71 -10.49 21.98
N LEU A 382 12.50 -9.27 21.43
CA LEU A 382 13.08 -8.03 21.98
C LEU A 382 12.17 -7.28 22.97
N PHE A 383 10.95 -7.76 23.22
CA PHE A 383 9.99 -7.17 24.17
C PHE A 383 9.04 -8.16 24.83
#